data_e583cb3adc74c97d84eb8e838aaba071
#
_entry.id   e583cb3adc74c97d84eb8e838aaba071
#
_cell.length_a   1.000
_cell.length_b   1.000
_cell.length_c   1.000
_cell.angle_alpha   90.00
_cell.angle_beta   90.00
_cell.angle_gamma   90.00
#
_symmetry.space_group_name_H-M   'P 1'
#
loop_
_entity.id
_entity.type
_entity.pdbx_description
1 polymer ?
#
loop_
_entity_poly.entity_id
_entity_poly.type
_entity_poly.pdbx_seq_one_letter_code
_entity_poly.pdbx_strand_id
1 'polypeptide(L)'
;KPLVARLMAQGHALTLFTRGKNPVPAGVEHITGDRSNDEGLNPLQGRAFDVIVDSSGRTLDDSRRVLMATGHPRHRFVYVSSAGVYAGSDHWPLDENSPTDPKSRHAGKADTEAWLTAEGVPFTSFRPTYIYGPGNYNPVERWFFDRIVHEQPVPLPGDGTTITQLGHVDDLAEAMARCIDVDAAANRIYNCSGKQGVTFEGLIRAAAQACGKDPQTVVMRSFDPSALDPKARKAFPLRLNHFLTDITRVERELAWHPRFDLAAGLADSFTNDYATNPSSSPDFSSDATLIGA
;
A
#
# COMPACT_ATOMS: atom_id res chain seq x y z
N LYS A 1 9.80 4.53 -4.07
CA LYS A 1 10.85 4.51 -5.12
C LYS A 1 10.26 4.55 -6.53
N PRO A 2 9.33 3.65 -6.94
CA PRO A 2 8.79 3.65 -8.31
C PRO A 2 8.20 5.00 -8.75
N LEU A 3 7.40 5.65 -7.90
CA LEU A 3 6.81 6.95 -8.23
C LEU A 3 7.89 8.02 -8.52
N VAL A 4 8.94 8.09 -7.71
CA VAL A 4 10.05 9.04 -7.91
C VAL A 4 10.71 8.81 -9.27
N ALA A 5 11.04 7.54 -9.59
CA ALA A 5 11.65 7.20 -10.86
C ALA A 5 10.75 7.58 -12.06
N ARG A 6 9.45 7.36 -11.94
CA ARG A 6 8.47 7.70 -12.97
C ARG A 6 8.35 9.21 -13.18
N LEU A 7 8.22 9.98 -12.11
CA LEU A 7 8.11 11.44 -12.19
C LEU A 7 9.41 12.07 -12.73
N MET A 8 10.59 11.53 -12.38
CA MET A 8 11.85 11.94 -12.99
C MET A 8 11.86 11.68 -14.50
N ALA A 9 11.42 10.49 -14.93
CA ALA A 9 11.37 10.14 -16.35
C ALA A 9 10.37 11.03 -17.13
N GLN A 10 9.37 11.57 -16.47
CA GLN A 10 8.42 12.54 -17.02
C GLN A 10 8.94 14.00 -17.03
N GLY A 11 10.15 14.23 -16.50
CA GLY A 11 10.78 15.56 -16.50
C GLY A 11 10.37 16.48 -15.37
N HIS A 12 9.70 15.98 -14.32
CA HIS A 12 9.34 16.79 -13.16
C HIS A 12 10.57 17.15 -12.33
N ALA A 13 10.64 18.38 -11.85
CA ALA A 13 11.59 18.80 -10.82
C ALA A 13 11.10 18.28 -9.46
N LEU A 14 11.90 17.43 -8.80
CA LEU A 14 11.50 16.76 -7.58
C LEU A 14 12.26 17.25 -6.36
N THR A 15 11.54 17.45 -5.28
CA THR A 15 12.07 17.66 -3.93
C THR A 15 11.60 16.51 -3.04
N LEU A 16 12.53 15.78 -2.43
CA LEU A 16 12.19 14.75 -1.44
C LEU A 16 12.42 15.28 -0.03
N PHE A 17 11.37 15.28 0.77
CA PHE A 17 11.43 15.59 2.20
C PHE A 17 11.45 14.28 2.99
N THR A 18 12.56 13.99 3.66
CA THR A 18 12.75 12.75 4.42
C THR A 18 13.63 12.97 5.65
N ARG A 19 13.71 11.96 6.52
CA ARG A 19 14.62 11.98 7.69
C ARG A 19 16.09 11.70 7.35
N GLY A 20 16.48 11.65 6.09
CA GLY A 20 17.85 11.45 5.64
C GLY A 20 18.43 10.04 5.84
N LYS A 21 17.60 9.03 6.15
CA LYS A 21 18.09 7.67 6.44
C LYS A 21 18.49 6.87 5.20
N ASN A 22 17.97 7.23 4.04
CA ASN A 22 18.22 6.54 2.79
C ASN A 22 18.75 7.52 1.73
N PRO A 23 19.61 7.07 0.81
CA PRO A 23 20.07 7.89 -0.30
C PRO A 23 18.89 8.29 -1.20
N VAL A 24 19.00 9.46 -1.81
CA VAL A 24 18.06 9.93 -2.84
C VAL A 24 18.69 9.80 -4.22
N PRO A 25 17.89 9.64 -5.29
CA PRO A 25 18.40 9.59 -6.65
C PRO A 25 19.12 10.88 -7.04
N ALA A 26 20.13 10.77 -7.90
CA ALA A 26 20.82 11.93 -8.47
C ALA A 26 19.82 12.82 -9.24
N GLY A 27 19.97 14.13 -9.15
CA GLY A 27 19.09 15.11 -9.79
C GLY A 27 17.81 15.43 -9.01
N VAL A 28 17.61 14.82 -7.84
CA VAL A 28 16.48 15.13 -6.94
C VAL A 28 16.98 16.03 -5.80
N GLU A 29 16.29 17.13 -5.55
CA GLU A 29 16.54 17.95 -4.37
C GLU A 29 16.16 17.17 -3.11
N HIS A 30 17.04 17.16 -2.11
CA HIS A 30 16.78 16.50 -0.84
C HIS A 30 16.73 17.51 0.31
N ILE A 31 15.60 17.53 1.00
CA ILE A 31 15.42 18.29 2.23
C ILE A 31 15.28 17.28 3.38
N THR A 32 16.14 17.43 4.38
CA THR A 32 16.10 16.59 5.58
C THR A 32 15.27 17.26 6.67
N GLY A 33 14.34 16.50 7.24
CA GLY A 33 13.52 16.96 8.36
C GLY A 33 12.57 15.87 8.86
N ASP A 34 11.88 16.16 9.94
CA ASP A 34 10.89 15.25 10.53
C ASP A 34 9.50 15.89 10.52
N ARG A 35 8.55 15.25 9.84
CA ARG A 35 7.16 15.72 9.75
C ARG A 35 6.36 15.60 11.06
N SER A 36 6.89 14.88 12.05
CA SER A 36 6.18 14.63 13.30
C SER A 36 6.11 15.83 14.23
N ASN A 37 6.87 16.90 13.95
CA ASN A 37 6.88 18.14 14.71
C ASN A 37 7.11 19.36 13.80
N ASP A 38 6.75 20.53 14.29
CA ASP A 38 6.78 21.77 13.52
C ASP A 38 8.22 22.23 13.22
N GLU A 39 9.15 22.02 14.17
CA GLU A 39 10.57 22.34 13.99
C GLU A 39 11.17 21.54 12.82
N GLY A 40 10.86 20.27 12.74
CA GLY A 40 11.31 19.39 11.64
C GLY A 40 10.77 19.80 10.28
N LEU A 41 9.67 20.56 10.24
CA LEU A 41 9.07 21.11 9.01
C LEU A 41 9.60 22.50 8.62
N ASN A 42 10.38 23.17 9.48
CA ASN A 42 10.94 24.49 9.18
C ASN A 42 11.65 24.58 7.82
N PRO A 43 12.40 23.55 7.34
CA PRO A 43 13.04 23.62 6.02
C PRO A 43 12.07 23.69 4.84
N LEU A 44 10.78 23.41 5.05
CA LEU A 44 9.71 23.52 4.04
C LEU A 44 8.99 24.87 4.07
N GLN A 45 9.18 25.68 5.11
CA GLN A 45 8.47 26.96 5.25
C GLN A 45 8.77 27.92 4.10
N GLY A 46 7.70 28.50 3.54
CA GLY A 46 7.80 29.45 2.43
C GLY A 46 8.13 28.84 1.07
N ARG A 47 8.28 27.51 0.99
CA ARG A 47 8.44 26.81 -0.29
C ARG A 47 7.09 26.58 -0.94
N ALA A 48 6.99 26.84 -2.22
CA ALA A 48 5.78 26.63 -3.00
C ALA A 48 5.99 25.45 -3.97
N PHE A 49 5.00 24.55 -4.02
CA PHE A 49 5.02 23.39 -4.90
C PHE A 49 3.78 23.37 -5.79
N ASP A 50 3.91 22.92 -7.02
CA ASP A 50 2.76 22.69 -7.89
C ASP A 50 1.99 21.46 -7.43
N VAL A 51 2.72 20.40 -7.07
CA VAL A 51 2.17 19.15 -6.55
C VAL A 51 2.88 18.75 -5.27
N ILE A 52 2.11 18.33 -4.29
CA ILE A 52 2.63 17.72 -3.05
C ILE A 52 2.14 16.28 -3.01
N VAL A 53 3.06 15.33 -2.84
CA VAL A 53 2.72 13.92 -2.67
C VAL A 53 2.95 13.51 -1.21
N ASP A 54 1.88 13.23 -0.49
CA ASP A 54 1.96 12.71 0.87
C ASP A 54 1.70 11.19 0.90
N SER A 55 2.78 10.43 0.90
CA SER A 55 2.75 8.97 0.95
C SER A 55 2.91 8.40 2.36
N SER A 56 3.12 9.23 3.37
CA SER A 56 3.46 8.79 4.72
C SER A 56 2.57 9.32 5.83
N GLY A 57 1.62 10.23 5.54
CA GLY A 57 0.64 10.74 6.50
C GLY A 57 -0.29 9.62 6.99
N ARG A 58 -0.38 9.45 8.31
CA ARG A 58 -1.25 8.45 8.95
C ARG A 58 -2.43 9.07 9.66
N THR A 59 -2.25 10.29 10.12
CA THR A 59 -3.24 11.08 10.85
C THR A 59 -3.51 12.37 10.11
N LEU A 60 -4.63 13.02 10.41
CA LEU A 60 -4.94 14.34 9.90
C LEU A 60 -3.82 15.34 10.21
N ASP A 61 -3.30 15.33 11.43
CA ASP A 61 -2.24 16.27 11.83
C ASP A 61 -0.96 16.10 11.01
N ASP A 62 -0.63 14.88 10.59
CA ASP A 62 0.53 14.67 9.73
C ASP A 62 0.45 15.47 8.43
N SER A 63 -0.68 15.40 7.73
CA SER A 63 -0.86 16.09 6.44
C SER A 63 -1.14 17.58 6.62
N ARG A 64 -1.91 17.95 7.64
CA ARG A 64 -2.21 19.35 7.98
C ARG A 64 -0.95 20.15 8.27
N ARG A 65 -0.02 19.63 9.07
CA ARG A 65 1.27 20.30 9.36
C ARG A 65 2.10 20.54 8.10
N VAL A 66 2.14 19.58 7.18
CA VAL A 66 2.84 19.77 5.90
C VAL A 66 2.22 20.94 5.14
N LEU A 67 0.89 20.98 5.00
CA LEU A 67 0.20 22.07 4.30
C LEU A 67 0.31 23.41 5.03
N MET A 68 0.41 23.42 6.35
CA MET A 68 0.69 24.66 7.12
C MET A 68 2.11 25.18 6.84
N ALA A 69 3.08 24.31 6.65
CA ALA A 69 4.46 24.70 6.38
C ALA A 69 4.68 25.15 4.92
N THR A 70 4.05 24.47 3.95
CA THR A 70 4.26 24.73 2.51
C THR A 70 3.20 25.65 1.89
N GLY A 71 2.04 25.82 2.54
CA GLY A 71 0.83 26.28 1.88
C GLY A 71 0.18 25.19 1.01
N HIS A 72 -0.96 25.53 0.43
CA HIS A 72 -1.63 24.61 -0.51
C HIS A 72 -0.82 24.46 -1.80
N PRO A 73 -0.75 23.26 -2.40
CA PRO A 73 -0.13 23.10 -3.70
C PRO A 73 -0.94 23.87 -4.76
N ARG A 74 -0.26 24.40 -5.77
CA ARG A 74 -0.92 25.17 -6.83
C ARG A 74 -1.87 24.32 -7.68
N HIS A 75 -1.53 23.02 -7.83
CA HIS A 75 -2.26 22.15 -8.73
C HIS A 75 -2.89 20.95 -7.99
N ARG A 76 -2.12 20.17 -7.21
CA ARG A 76 -2.64 18.94 -6.63
C ARG A 76 -1.93 18.49 -5.36
N PHE A 77 -2.72 18.09 -4.36
CA PHE A 77 -2.25 17.30 -3.23
C PHE A 77 -2.57 15.82 -3.48
N VAL A 78 -1.57 15.00 -3.75
CA VAL A 78 -1.73 13.55 -3.98
C VAL A 78 -1.52 12.82 -2.66
N TYR A 79 -2.56 12.18 -2.16
CA TYR A 79 -2.55 11.55 -0.85
C TYR A 79 -2.63 10.02 -0.95
N VAL A 80 -1.74 9.33 -0.24
CA VAL A 80 -1.83 7.87 -0.09
C VAL A 80 -2.60 7.54 1.18
N SER A 81 -3.89 7.32 0.99
CA SER A 81 -4.81 6.82 2.01
C SER A 81 -4.66 5.30 2.20
N SER A 82 -5.74 4.59 2.44
CA SER A 82 -5.76 3.13 2.55
C SER A 82 -7.19 2.63 2.42
N ALA A 83 -7.41 1.53 1.70
CA ALA A 83 -8.67 0.79 1.77
C ALA A 83 -8.96 0.25 3.18
N GLY A 84 -7.95 0.25 4.05
CA GLY A 84 -8.10 -0.05 5.46
C GLY A 84 -9.05 0.86 6.24
N VAL A 85 -9.49 1.98 5.66
CA VAL A 85 -10.51 2.88 6.26
C VAL A 85 -11.91 2.29 6.26
N TYR A 86 -12.20 1.35 5.36
CA TYR A 86 -13.55 0.80 5.23
C TYR A 86 -13.99 0.00 6.45
N ALA A 87 -15.27 0.12 6.78
CA ALA A 87 -15.96 -0.71 7.75
C ALA A 87 -16.09 -2.16 7.24
N GLY A 88 -16.41 -3.08 8.16
CA GLY A 88 -16.81 -4.43 7.78
C GLY A 88 -18.06 -4.39 6.88
N SER A 89 -18.15 -5.34 5.97
CA SER A 89 -19.26 -5.41 5.01
C SER A 89 -19.65 -6.86 4.74
N ASP A 90 -20.92 -7.05 4.39
CA ASP A 90 -21.45 -8.30 3.83
C ASP A 90 -21.58 -8.23 2.30
N HIS A 91 -21.16 -7.11 1.71
CA HIS A 91 -21.20 -6.87 0.27
C HIS A 91 -19.82 -6.49 -0.27
N TRP A 92 -19.40 -7.12 -1.35
CA TRP A 92 -18.16 -6.87 -2.06
C TRP A 92 -18.38 -6.84 -3.58
N PRO A 93 -17.50 -6.16 -4.33
CA PRO A 93 -16.36 -5.36 -3.87
C PRO A 93 -16.77 -4.04 -3.20
N LEU A 94 -15.92 -3.51 -2.30
CA LEU A 94 -16.13 -2.19 -1.68
C LEU A 94 -15.77 -1.08 -2.67
N ASP A 95 -16.69 -0.16 -2.90
CA ASP A 95 -16.45 1.05 -3.69
C ASP A 95 -16.04 2.24 -2.79
N GLU A 96 -15.72 3.38 -3.39
CA GLU A 96 -15.28 4.57 -2.65
C GLU A 96 -16.39 5.26 -1.85
N ASN A 97 -17.66 4.87 -2.07
CA ASN A 97 -18.81 5.34 -1.29
C ASN A 97 -19.14 4.42 -0.11
N SER A 98 -18.50 3.26 -0.05
CA SER A 98 -18.67 2.31 1.05
C SER A 98 -18.32 2.95 2.40
N PRO A 99 -19.05 2.65 3.49
CA PRO A 99 -18.85 3.25 4.80
C PRO A 99 -17.43 3.06 5.32
N THR A 100 -16.90 4.08 5.98
CA THR A 100 -15.62 4.02 6.71
C THR A 100 -15.86 3.70 8.19
N ASP A 101 -14.87 3.03 8.82
CA ASP A 101 -14.91 2.69 10.24
C ASP A 101 -14.11 3.73 11.06
N PRO A 102 -14.77 4.54 11.89
CA PRO A 102 -14.08 5.51 12.74
C PRO A 102 -13.19 4.88 13.81
N LYS A 103 -13.33 3.56 14.04
CA LYS A 103 -12.46 2.81 14.96
C LYS A 103 -11.31 2.10 14.25
N SER A 104 -11.24 2.19 12.92
CA SER A 104 -10.13 1.64 12.17
C SER A 104 -8.80 2.28 12.60
N ARG A 105 -7.73 1.48 12.65
CA ARG A 105 -6.36 2.02 12.79
C ARG A 105 -5.98 3.00 11.67
N HIS A 106 -6.77 3.07 10.61
CA HIS A 106 -6.60 3.97 9.46
C HIS A 106 -7.61 5.13 9.47
N ALA A 107 -8.43 5.30 10.51
CA ALA A 107 -9.45 6.35 10.58
C ALA A 107 -8.87 7.75 10.29
N GLY A 108 -7.69 8.07 10.83
CA GLY A 108 -7.04 9.35 10.56
C GLY A 108 -6.75 9.63 9.09
N LYS A 109 -6.74 8.60 8.23
CA LYS A 109 -6.65 8.80 6.77
C LYS A 109 -7.98 9.24 6.18
N ALA A 110 -9.09 8.68 6.64
CA ALA A 110 -10.43 9.14 6.26
C ALA A 110 -10.70 10.56 6.77
N ASP A 111 -10.25 10.88 7.99
CA ASP A 111 -10.32 12.25 8.54
C ASP A 111 -9.53 13.23 7.68
N THR A 112 -8.36 12.83 7.17
CA THR A 112 -7.56 13.65 6.25
C THR A 112 -8.30 13.90 4.94
N GLU A 113 -8.93 12.89 4.33
CA GLU A 113 -9.73 13.04 3.11
C GLU A 113 -10.91 14.00 3.33
N ALA A 114 -11.63 13.88 4.43
CA ALA A 114 -12.73 14.77 4.80
C ALA A 114 -12.26 16.20 5.01
N TRP A 115 -11.13 16.38 5.69
CA TRP A 115 -10.54 17.70 5.93
C TRP A 115 -10.07 18.37 4.63
N LEU A 116 -9.36 17.63 3.74
CA LEU A 116 -8.94 18.15 2.44
C LEU A 116 -10.13 18.65 1.61
N THR A 117 -11.26 17.93 1.68
CA THR A 117 -12.52 18.35 1.04
C THR A 117 -13.08 19.63 1.64
N ALA A 118 -13.13 19.72 2.98
CA ALA A 118 -13.68 20.87 3.70
C ALA A 118 -12.85 22.16 3.50
N GLU A 119 -11.53 22.03 3.44
CA GLU A 119 -10.60 23.16 3.21
C GLU A 119 -10.51 23.57 1.73
N GLY A 120 -11.15 22.84 0.82
CA GLY A 120 -11.07 23.14 -0.61
C GLY A 120 -9.67 22.94 -1.21
N VAL A 121 -8.83 22.09 -0.61
CA VAL A 121 -7.52 21.74 -1.17
C VAL A 121 -7.74 20.91 -2.44
N PRO A 122 -7.15 21.27 -3.59
CA PRO A 122 -7.25 20.42 -4.78
C PRO A 122 -6.48 19.11 -4.54
N PHE A 123 -7.18 18.01 -4.28
CA PHE A 123 -6.54 16.73 -3.93
C PHE A 123 -6.97 15.58 -4.80
N THR A 124 -6.14 14.54 -4.80
CA THR A 124 -6.48 13.18 -5.24
C THR A 124 -6.01 12.20 -4.18
N SER A 125 -6.91 11.40 -3.64
CA SER A 125 -6.58 10.39 -2.64
C SER A 125 -6.66 8.98 -3.25
N PHE A 126 -5.68 8.14 -2.93
CA PHE A 126 -5.68 6.73 -3.30
C PHE A 126 -5.87 5.87 -2.06
N ARG A 127 -6.82 4.96 -2.10
CA ARG A 127 -7.08 3.91 -1.10
C ARG A 127 -6.54 2.56 -1.60
N PRO A 128 -5.24 2.31 -1.52
CA PRO A 128 -4.69 1.01 -1.89
C PRO A 128 -5.11 -0.06 -0.88
N THR A 129 -5.19 -1.31 -1.36
CA THR A 129 -5.26 -2.52 -0.53
C THR A 129 -3.86 -2.88 -0.02
N TYR A 130 -3.48 -4.15 -0.01
CA TYR A 130 -2.11 -4.58 0.31
C TYR A 130 -1.21 -4.35 -0.89
N ILE A 131 -0.26 -3.42 -0.76
CA ILE A 131 0.71 -3.14 -1.81
C ILE A 131 1.91 -4.07 -1.65
N TYR A 132 2.31 -4.68 -2.75
CA TYR A 132 3.46 -5.56 -2.86
C TYR A 132 4.33 -5.16 -4.06
N GLY A 133 5.50 -5.79 -4.21
CA GLY A 133 6.39 -5.55 -5.34
C GLY A 133 7.72 -4.92 -4.94
N PRO A 134 8.68 -4.83 -5.87
CA PRO A 134 10.06 -4.45 -5.61
C PRO A 134 10.21 -3.09 -4.92
N GLY A 135 10.98 -3.09 -3.83
CA GLY A 135 11.27 -1.87 -3.08
C GLY A 135 10.12 -1.29 -2.28
N ASN A 136 9.01 -2.03 -2.09
CA ASN A 136 7.96 -1.66 -1.17
C ASN A 136 8.48 -1.67 0.29
N TYR A 137 8.07 -0.69 1.11
CA TYR A 137 8.53 -0.57 2.49
C TYR A 137 7.94 -1.61 3.43
N ASN A 138 6.80 -2.22 3.07
CA ASN A 138 6.11 -3.27 3.82
C ASN A 138 5.77 -4.44 2.89
N PRO A 139 6.78 -5.24 2.51
CA PRO A 139 6.65 -6.30 1.52
C PRO A 139 5.94 -7.52 2.12
N VAL A 140 4.59 -7.51 2.13
CA VAL A 140 3.76 -8.59 2.72
C VAL A 140 3.99 -9.95 2.05
N GLU A 141 4.35 -9.95 0.78
CA GLU A 141 4.66 -11.15 -0.01
C GLU A 141 5.89 -11.90 0.51
N ARG A 142 6.87 -11.20 1.10
CA ARG A 142 8.07 -11.81 1.66
C ARG A 142 7.75 -12.78 2.80
N TRP A 143 6.68 -12.51 3.56
CA TRP A 143 6.21 -13.42 4.61
C TRP A 143 5.87 -14.81 4.06
N PHE A 144 5.30 -14.87 2.86
CA PHE A 144 5.00 -16.11 2.14
C PHE A 144 6.25 -16.70 1.49
N PHE A 145 7.04 -15.86 0.81
CA PHE A 145 8.28 -16.31 0.15
C PHE A 145 9.27 -16.93 1.12
N ASP A 146 9.46 -16.34 2.29
CA ASP A 146 10.37 -16.88 3.32
C ASP A 146 9.98 -18.31 3.70
N ARG A 147 8.69 -18.59 3.94
CA ARG A 147 8.23 -19.94 4.30
C ARG A 147 8.40 -20.92 3.16
N ILE A 148 8.03 -20.53 1.96
CA ILE A 148 8.09 -21.39 0.77
C ILE A 148 9.54 -21.74 0.40
N VAL A 149 10.43 -20.75 0.41
CA VAL A 149 11.85 -20.94 0.06
C VAL A 149 12.55 -21.83 1.09
N HIS A 150 12.22 -21.67 2.38
CA HIS A 150 12.80 -22.46 3.47
C HIS A 150 12.01 -23.73 3.80
N GLU A 151 11.05 -24.10 2.94
CA GLU A 151 10.26 -25.33 3.06
C GLU A 151 9.53 -25.46 4.42
N GLN A 152 9.17 -24.29 5.01
CA GLN A 152 8.37 -24.23 6.21
C GLN A 152 6.88 -24.34 5.88
N PRO A 153 6.08 -24.98 6.73
CA PRO A 153 4.63 -24.94 6.58
C PRO A 153 4.11 -23.50 6.55
N VAL A 154 3.20 -23.20 5.62
CA VAL A 154 2.58 -21.88 5.52
C VAL A 154 1.29 -21.89 6.31
N PRO A 155 1.12 -21.02 7.35
CA PRO A 155 -0.14 -20.89 8.06
C PRO A 155 -1.28 -20.45 7.14
N LEU A 156 -2.39 -21.18 7.16
CA LEU A 156 -3.58 -20.96 6.32
C LEU A 156 -4.78 -20.63 7.21
N PRO A 157 -5.39 -19.43 7.12
CA PRO A 157 -6.56 -19.09 7.91
C PRO A 157 -7.80 -19.90 7.48
N GLY A 158 -8.41 -20.60 8.43
CA GLY A 158 -9.62 -21.40 8.19
C GLY A 158 -9.39 -22.47 7.12
N ASP A 159 -10.29 -22.53 6.16
CA ASP A 159 -10.23 -23.40 4.98
C ASP A 159 -9.49 -22.77 3.77
N GLY A 160 -8.92 -21.57 3.96
CA GLY A 160 -8.20 -20.85 2.91
C GLY A 160 -9.07 -20.12 1.90
N THR A 161 -10.40 -20.16 2.01
CA THR A 161 -11.34 -19.56 1.02
C THR A 161 -11.57 -18.06 1.21
N THR A 162 -11.07 -17.47 2.29
CA THR A 162 -11.16 -16.01 2.50
C THR A 162 -10.44 -15.27 1.37
N ILE A 163 -11.16 -14.31 0.77
CA ILE A 163 -10.65 -13.53 -0.37
C ILE A 163 -9.92 -12.29 0.15
N THR A 164 -8.73 -12.08 -0.41
CA THR A 164 -7.93 -10.85 -0.26
C THR A 164 -7.63 -10.26 -1.64
N GLN A 165 -7.13 -9.03 -1.68
CA GLN A 165 -6.75 -8.34 -2.91
C GLN A 165 -5.45 -7.57 -2.67
N LEU A 166 -4.52 -7.72 -3.59
CA LEU A 166 -3.22 -7.05 -3.55
C LEU A 166 -3.06 -6.14 -4.77
N GLY A 167 -2.27 -5.08 -4.64
CA GLY A 167 -1.93 -4.18 -5.74
C GLY A 167 -0.42 -4.06 -5.90
N HIS A 168 0.05 -4.04 -7.14
CA HIS A 168 1.48 -3.90 -7.41
C HIS A 168 1.95 -2.46 -7.18
N VAL A 169 3.14 -2.28 -6.61
CA VAL A 169 3.68 -0.95 -6.27
C VAL A 169 3.89 -0.05 -7.48
N ASP A 170 4.23 -0.62 -8.65
CA ASP A 170 4.40 0.13 -9.88
C ASP A 170 3.08 0.59 -10.48
N ASP A 171 2.01 -0.22 -10.32
CA ASP A 171 0.67 0.14 -10.77
C ASP A 171 0.11 1.30 -9.93
N LEU A 172 0.30 1.25 -8.60
CA LEU A 172 -0.05 2.39 -7.74
C LEU A 172 0.75 3.65 -8.12
N ALA A 173 2.05 3.51 -8.35
CA ALA A 173 2.90 4.64 -8.76
C ALA A 173 2.45 5.24 -10.09
N GLU A 174 1.99 4.41 -11.03
CA GLU A 174 1.45 4.89 -12.30
C GLU A 174 0.14 5.65 -12.11
N ALA A 175 -0.81 5.13 -11.33
CA ALA A 175 -2.06 5.82 -11.03
C ALA A 175 -1.80 7.18 -10.37
N MET A 176 -0.87 7.25 -9.42
CA MET A 176 -0.47 8.48 -8.75
C MET A 176 0.19 9.49 -9.69
N ALA A 177 1.03 9.05 -10.63
CA ALA A 177 1.61 9.95 -11.62
C ALA A 177 0.54 10.47 -12.60
N ARG A 178 -0.32 9.59 -13.11
CA ARG A 178 -1.39 9.97 -14.04
C ARG A 178 -2.36 10.99 -13.48
N CYS A 179 -2.72 10.91 -12.20
CA CYS A 179 -3.69 11.83 -11.61
C CYS A 179 -3.20 13.28 -11.62
N ILE A 180 -1.92 13.53 -11.80
CA ILE A 180 -1.36 14.89 -11.84
C ILE A 180 -1.88 15.64 -13.08
N ASP A 181 -1.92 14.99 -14.24
CA ASP A 181 -2.26 15.60 -15.52
C ASP A 181 -3.76 15.47 -15.89
N VAL A 182 -4.57 14.83 -15.02
CA VAL A 182 -5.99 14.61 -15.29
C VAL A 182 -6.85 15.51 -14.41
N ASP A 183 -7.47 16.54 -15.00
CA ASP A 183 -8.31 17.50 -14.26
C ASP A 183 -9.47 16.82 -13.53
N ALA A 184 -10.08 15.80 -14.13
CA ALA A 184 -11.16 15.02 -13.52
C ALA A 184 -10.77 14.32 -12.21
N ALA A 185 -9.46 14.17 -11.94
CA ALA A 185 -8.95 13.60 -10.70
C ALA A 185 -8.98 14.59 -9.51
N ALA A 186 -9.30 15.87 -9.75
CA ALA A 186 -9.40 16.84 -8.67
C ALA A 186 -10.57 16.51 -7.74
N ASN A 187 -10.30 16.55 -6.43
CA ASN A 187 -11.27 16.25 -5.38
C ASN A 187 -11.87 14.84 -5.52
N ARG A 188 -11.02 13.89 -5.89
CA ARG A 188 -11.41 12.48 -6.04
C ARG A 188 -10.68 11.58 -5.06
N ILE A 189 -11.41 10.54 -4.67
CA ILE A 189 -10.89 9.40 -3.92
C ILE A 189 -11.00 8.19 -4.84
N TYR A 190 -9.94 7.40 -4.93
CA TYR A 190 -9.87 6.20 -5.76
C TYR A 190 -9.42 4.99 -4.96
N ASN A 191 -10.15 3.88 -5.06
CA ASN A 191 -9.56 2.59 -4.77
C ASN A 191 -8.48 2.27 -5.80
N CYS A 192 -7.35 1.72 -5.35
CA CYS A 192 -6.25 1.38 -6.25
C CYS A 192 -5.60 0.07 -5.81
N SER A 193 -5.85 -0.99 -6.55
CA SER A 193 -5.41 -2.35 -6.27
C SER A 193 -5.29 -3.17 -7.56
N GLY A 194 -4.88 -4.43 -7.45
CA GLY A 194 -4.98 -5.37 -8.57
C GLY A 194 -6.44 -5.61 -8.94
N LYS A 195 -6.68 -6.06 -10.17
CA LYS A 195 -8.04 -6.21 -10.71
C LYS A 195 -8.85 -7.31 -10.04
N GLN A 196 -8.19 -8.36 -9.57
CA GLN A 196 -8.83 -9.55 -9.05
C GLN A 196 -8.52 -9.78 -7.58
N GLY A 197 -9.51 -10.30 -6.86
CA GLY A 197 -9.29 -10.91 -5.56
C GLY A 197 -8.75 -12.33 -5.72
N VAL A 198 -8.09 -12.81 -4.67
CA VAL A 198 -7.55 -14.16 -4.58
C VAL A 198 -7.87 -14.75 -3.21
N THR A 199 -8.13 -16.05 -3.13
CA THR A 199 -8.24 -16.75 -1.86
C THR A 199 -6.87 -16.86 -1.19
N PHE A 200 -6.81 -17.06 0.14
CA PHE A 200 -5.52 -17.25 0.81
C PHE A 200 -4.79 -18.48 0.28
N GLU A 201 -5.51 -19.58 0.03
CA GLU A 201 -4.89 -20.76 -0.60
C GLU A 201 -4.33 -20.41 -1.99
N GLY A 202 -5.10 -19.71 -2.82
CA GLY A 202 -4.66 -19.25 -4.14
C GLY A 202 -3.44 -18.34 -4.10
N LEU A 203 -3.38 -17.43 -3.10
CA LEU A 203 -2.23 -16.55 -2.88
C LEU A 203 -0.96 -17.36 -2.55
N ILE A 204 -1.08 -18.36 -1.65
CA ILE A 204 0.05 -19.21 -1.27
C ILE A 204 0.56 -20.01 -2.49
N ARG A 205 -0.36 -20.56 -3.29
CA ARG A 205 -0.01 -21.29 -4.52
C ARG A 205 0.66 -20.39 -5.56
N ALA A 206 0.15 -19.16 -5.74
CA ALA A 206 0.76 -18.17 -6.64
C ALA A 206 2.15 -17.75 -6.15
N ALA A 207 2.33 -17.58 -4.84
CA ALA A 207 3.64 -17.29 -4.25
C ALA A 207 4.62 -18.45 -4.46
N ALA A 208 4.17 -19.71 -4.34
CA ALA A 208 4.99 -20.89 -4.63
C ALA A 208 5.49 -20.91 -6.08
N GLN A 209 4.59 -20.65 -7.01
CA GLN A 209 4.94 -20.56 -8.43
C GLN A 209 5.98 -19.46 -8.69
N ALA A 210 5.81 -18.29 -8.07
CA ALA A 210 6.78 -17.19 -8.16
C ALA A 210 8.17 -17.59 -7.63
N CYS A 211 8.23 -18.43 -6.57
CA CYS A 211 9.47 -18.98 -6.02
C CYS A 211 10.05 -20.14 -6.85
N GLY A 212 9.44 -20.51 -7.98
CA GLY A 212 9.86 -21.66 -8.78
C GLY A 212 9.59 -23.03 -8.13
N LYS A 213 8.68 -23.09 -7.15
CA LYS A 213 8.24 -24.33 -6.50
C LYS A 213 6.93 -24.81 -7.10
N ASP A 214 6.70 -26.12 -7.07
CA ASP A 214 5.40 -26.69 -7.45
C ASP A 214 4.32 -26.27 -6.43
N PRO A 215 3.27 -25.54 -6.84
CA PRO A 215 2.19 -25.10 -5.94
C PRO A 215 1.48 -26.24 -5.20
N GLN A 216 1.51 -27.47 -5.74
CA GLN A 216 0.86 -28.62 -5.13
C GLN A 216 1.67 -29.23 -3.98
N THR A 217 2.97 -28.95 -3.91
CA THR A 217 3.87 -29.50 -2.89
C THR A 217 4.00 -28.64 -1.64
N VAL A 218 3.45 -27.41 -1.67
CA VAL A 218 3.54 -26.51 -0.52
C VAL A 218 2.68 -27.02 0.61
N VAL A 219 3.31 -27.23 1.75
CA VAL A 219 2.64 -27.66 2.98
C VAL A 219 1.91 -26.46 3.59
N MET A 220 0.59 -26.54 3.68
CA MET A 220 -0.24 -25.54 4.36
C MET A 220 -0.76 -26.13 5.67
N ARG A 221 -0.74 -25.34 6.75
CA ARG A 221 -1.34 -25.73 8.03
C ARG A 221 -2.44 -24.77 8.39
N SER A 222 -3.67 -25.29 8.46
CA SER A 222 -4.85 -24.51 8.84
C SER A 222 -4.79 -24.10 10.31
N PHE A 223 -5.31 -22.90 10.60
CA PHE A 223 -5.57 -22.42 11.95
C PHE A 223 -6.95 -21.75 12.02
N ASP A 224 -7.57 -21.79 13.18
CA ASP A 224 -8.86 -21.11 13.40
C ASP A 224 -8.65 -19.62 13.75
N PRO A 225 -9.01 -18.67 12.85
CA PRO A 225 -8.91 -17.25 13.15
C PRO A 225 -9.77 -16.79 14.33
N SER A 226 -10.87 -17.51 14.61
CA SER A 226 -11.79 -17.14 15.71
C SER A 226 -11.23 -17.47 17.08
N ALA A 227 -10.33 -18.45 17.16
CA ALA A 227 -9.63 -18.84 18.38
C ALA A 227 -8.53 -17.85 18.81
N LEU A 228 -8.11 -16.95 17.91
CA LEU A 228 -7.04 -15.99 18.16
C LEU A 228 -7.58 -14.72 18.84
N ASP A 229 -6.90 -14.26 19.88
CA ASP A 229 -7.14 -12.94 20.45
C ASP A 229 -6.71 -11.81 19.47
N PRO A 230 -7.09 -10.55 19.70
CA PRO A 230 -6.76 -9.44 18.81
C PRO A 230 -5.25 -9.19 18.60
N LYS A 231 -4.40 -9.59 19.57
CA LYS A 231 -2.95 -9.47 19.48
C LYS A 231 -2.38 -10.59 18.59
N ALA A 232 -2.80 -11.83 18.85
CA ALA A 232 -2.39 -13.01 18.11
C ALA A 232 -2.80 -12.93 16.63
N ARG A 233 -3.95 -12.34 16.28
CA ARG A 233 -4.38 -12.10 14.91
C ARG A 233 -3.39 -11.29 14.08
N LYS A 234 -2.56 -10.45 14.72
CA LYS A 234 -1.52 -9.65 14.03
C LYS A 234 -0.32 -10.48 13.57
N ALA A 235 -0.21 -11.74 14.01
CA ALA A 235 0.82 -12.67 13.56
C ALA A 235 0.62 -13.06 12.07
N PHE A 236 -0.61 -13.01 11.55
CA PHE A 236 -0.87 -13.16 10.12
C PHE A 236 -0.82 -11.78 9.43
N PRO A 237 -0.12 -11.66 8.26
CA PRO A 237 0.17 -10.36 7.67
C PRO A 237 -1.02 -9.68 7.02
N LEU A 238 -2.10 -10.40 6.74
CA LEU A 238 -3.28 -9.91 6.04
C LEU A 238 -4.52 -9.93 6.97
N ARG A 239 -5.58 -9.23 6.56
CA ARG A 239 -6.88 -9.29 7.26
C ARG A 239 -7.48 -10.69 7.09
N LEU A 240 -8.04 -11.22 8.19
CA LEU A 240 -8.62 -12.55 8.24
C LEU A 240 -10.09 -12.60 7.75
N ASN A 241 -10.63 -11.48 7.29
CA ASN A 241 -11.96 -11.37 6.68
C ASN A 241 -11.81 -11.05 5.18
N HIS A 242 -12.86 -11.29 4.40
CA HIS A 242 -12.90 -10.89 2.99
C HIS A 242 -12.56 -9.41 2.84
N PHE A 243 -11.71 -9.11 1.87
CA PHE A 243 -11.26 -7.75 1.61
C PHE A 243 -10.98 -7.55 0.12
N LEU A 244 -11.92 -6.91 -0.56
CA LEU A 244 -11.94 -6.70 -2.00
C LEU A 244 -12.51 -5.33 -2.31
N THR A 245 -11.86 -4.55 -3.15
CA THR A 245 -12.28 -3.21 -3.57
C THR A 245 -12.59 -3.16 -5.06
N ASP A 246 -13.56 -2.33 -5.43
CA ASP A 246 -13.86 -1.98 -6.83
C ASP A 246 -12.89 -0.88 -7.29
N ILE A 247 -12.27 -1.08 -8.44
CA ILE A 247 -11.35 -0.12 -9.07
C ILE A 247 -11.93 0.52 -10.32
N THR A 248 -13.21 0.31 -10.62
CA THR A 248 -13.86 0.81 -11.84
C THR A 248 -13.75 2.33 -11.96
N ARG A 249 -13.81 3.06 -10.85
CA ARG A 249 -13.71 4.53 -10.86
C ARG A 249 -12.35 4.99 -11.35
N VAL A 250 -11.25 4.47 -10.80
CA VAL A 250 -9.90 4.84 -11.21
C VAL A 250 -9.60 4.40 -12.64
N GLU A 251 -10.08 3.20 -13.06
CA GLU A 251 -9.94 2.72 -14.43
C GLU A 251 -10.58 3.71 -15.42
N ARG A 252 -11.82 4.13 -15.15
CA ARG A 252 -12.57 5.02 -16.02
C ARG A 252 -12.03 6.45 -16.03
N GLU A 253 -11.78 7.04 -14.85
CA GLU A 253 -11.49 8.48 -14.73
C GLU A 253 -10.04 8.80 -15.02
N LEU A 254 -9.10 7.89 -14.74
CA LEU A 254 -7.68 8.06 -15.07
C LEU A 254 -7.25 7.33 -16.34
N ALA A 255 -8.15 6.62 -17.04
CA ALA A 255 -7.78 5.71 -18.15
C ALA A 255 -6.61 4.78 -17.73
N TRP A 256 -6.63 4.31 -16.50
CA TRP A 256 -5.59 3.50 -15.89
C TRP A 256 -6.10 2.09 -15.66
N HIS A 257 -5.22 1.11 -15.86
CA HIS A 257 -5.49 -0.30 -15.54
C HIS A 257 -4.25 -0.90 -14.90
N PRO A 258 -4.40 -1.78 -13.88
CA PRO A 258 -3.25 -2.49 -13.35
C PRO A 258 -2.63 -3.37 -14.44
N ARG A 259 -1.31 -3.26 -14.61
CA ARG A 259 -0.55 -4.02 -15.62
C ARG A 259 -0.20 -5.42 -15.12
N PHE A 260 -0.06 -5.55 -13.81
CA PHE A 260 0.28 -6.80 -13.18
C PHE A 260 -0.98 -7.54 -12.73
N ASP A 261 -1.16 -8.76 -13.24
CA ASP A 261 -1.93 -9.75 -12.52
C ASP A 261 -1.11 -10.28 -11.32
N LEU A 262 -1.75 -11.05 -10.47
CA LEU A 262 -1.09 -11.53 -9.25
C LEU A 262 0.13 -12.40 -9.54
N ALA A 263 0.06 -13.29 -10.53
CA ALA A 263 1.15 -14.22 -10.86
C ALA A 263 2.36 -13.46 -11.41
N ALA A 264 2.16 -12.58 -12.38
CA ALA A 264 3.22 -11.74 -12.95
C ALA A 264 3.82 -10.82 -11.89
N GLY A 265 3.01 -10.20 -11.04
CA GLY A 265 3.49 -9.29 -10.00
C GLY A 265 4.28 -10.00 -8.90
N LEU A 266 3.85 -11.19 -8.46
CA LEU A 266 4.63 -11.98 -7.49
C LEU A 266 5.94 -12.48 -8.09
N ALA A 267 5.96 -12.88 -9.37
CA ALA A 267 7.19 -13.24 -10.08
C ALA A 267 8.16 -12.05 -10.19
N ASP A 268 7.63 -10.87 -10.48
CA ASP A 268 8.42 -9.62 -10.50
C ASP A 268 9.02 -9.32 -9.12
N SER A 269 8.19 -9.36 -8.07
CA SER A 269 8.65 -9.13 -6.69
C SER A 269 9.69 -10.16 -6.25
N PHE A 270 9.49 -11.43 -6.59
CA PHE A 270 10.45 -12.48 -6.26
C PHE A 270 11.78 -12.26 -6.97
N THR A 271 11.75 -12.05 -8.29
CA THR A 271 12.96 -11.96 -9.12
C THR A 271 13.74 -10.67 -8.86
N ASN A 272 13.05 -9.54 -8.78
CA ASN A 272 13.67 -8.20 -8.76
C ASN A 272 13.87 -7.62 -7.36
N ASP A 273 13.36 -8.28 -6.31
CA ASP A 273 13.58 -7.87 -4.91
C ASP A 273 14.04 -9.04 -4.04
N TYR A 274 13.21 -10.08 -3.87
CA TYR A 274 13.51 -11.16 -2.92
C TYR A 274 14.77 -11.94 -3.28
N ALA A 275 14.90 -12.41 -4.52
CA ALA A 275 16.03 -13.20 -4.97
C ALA A 275 17.36 -12.42 -4.98
N THR A 276 17.29 -11.09 -5.15
CA THR A 276 18.48 -10.21 -5.11
C THR A 276 18.89 -9.82 -3.70
N ASN A 277 17.95 -9.89 -2.75
CA ASN A 277 18.15 -9.56 -1.33
C ASN A 277 17.32 -10.49 -0.44
N PRO A 278 17.63 -11.79 -0.41
CA PRO A 278 16.89 -12.75 0.40
C PRO A 278 17.02 -12.43 1.89
N SER A 279 16.04 -12.88 2.67
CA SER A 279 16.07 -12.76 4.12
C SER A 279 17.25 -13.60 4.67
N SER A 280 18.22 -12.94 5.25
CA SER A 280 19.40 -13.63 5.84
C SER A 280 19.03 -14.39 7.12
N SER A 281 17.97 -13.99 7.80
CA SER A 281 17.41 -14.63 8.99
C SER A 281 15.89 -14.40 8.98
N PRO A 282 15.13 -15.25 8.26
CA PRO A 282 13.68 -15.11 8.20
C PRO A 282 13.06 -15.32 9.57
N ASP A 283 12.04 -14.53 9.87
CA ASP A 283 11.31 -14.58 11.13
C ASP A 283 10.09 -15.49 11.00
N PHE A 284 10.14 -16.66 11.64
CA PHE A 284 9.04 -17.60 11.75
C PHE A 284 8.36 -17.59 13.13
N SER A 285 8.67 -16.62 14.00
CA SER A 285 8.12 -16.56 15.36
C SER A 285 6.60 -16.49 15.42
N SER A 286 5.97 -15.97 14.36
CA SER A 286 4.51 -15.96 14.21
C SER A 286 3.90 -17.35 14.07
N ASP A 287 4.64 -18.36 13.63
CA ASP A 287 4.11 -19.69 13.35
C ASP A 287 3.74 -20.44 14.65
N ALA A 288 4.51 -20.23 15.72
CA ALA A 288 4.16 -20.75 17.04
C ALA A 288 2.78 -20.24 17.52
N THR A 289 2.47 -18.98 17.22
CA THR A 289 1.17 -18.37 17.57
C THR A 289 0.03 -18.88 16.70
N LEU A 290 0.29 -19.09 15.41
CA LEU A 290 -0.75 -19.43 14.43
C LEU A 290 -1.03 -20.92 14.36
N ILE A 291 0.01 -21.75 14.33
CA ILE A 291 -0.10 -23.20 14.06
C ILE A 291 0.62 -24.08 15.08
N GLY A 292 1.14 -23.51 16.15
CA GLY A 292 1.80 -24.25 17.22
C GLY A 292 3.13 -24.90 16.79
N ALA A 293 3.83 -24.29 15.83
CA ALA A 293 5.07 -24.84 15.24
C ALA A 293 6.31 -24.09 15.72
#